data_57cb7748b2176635be577ae19411d8d3
#
_entry.id   57cb7748b2176635be577ae19411d8d3
#
_cell.length_a   1.000
_cell.length_b   1.000
_cell.length_c   1.000
_cell.angle_alpha   90.00
_cell.angle_beta   90.00
_cell.angle_gamma   90.00
#
_symmetry.space_group_name_H-M   'P 1'
#
loop_
_entity.id
_entity.type
_entity.pdbx_description
1 polymer ?
#
loop_
_entity_poly.entity_id
_entity_poly.type
_entity_poly.pdbx_seq_one_letter_code
_entity_poly.pdbx_strand_id
1 'polypeptide(L)'
;MNKPQLVNLLIGKSIAETILVGAIAVIVYLNAFPPTFYGWGEVVAEEQTIAGWAVNSADSSERVKVQLYVDGKLNAAMDADLWRPDVVAAGWSEQEWVGYSFKLPSQPPGTHEARVYALRESGDRTRYTLQLLGDPLRFVVNEDGSWRRIN
;
A
#
# COMPACT_ATOMS: atom_id res chain seq x y z
N MET A 1 15.48 -13.80 52.34
CA MET A 1 15.71 -12.88 51.20
C MET A 1 15.68 -11.44 51.76
N ASN A 2 16.73 -10.67 51.55
CA ASN A 2 16.80 -9.31 52.08
C ASN A 2 15.93 -8.37 51.23
N LYS A 3 15.33 -7.30 51.85
CA LYS A 3 14.51 -6.30 51.15
C LYS A 3 15.06 -5.85 49.77
N PRO A 4 16.36 -5.50 49.63
CA PRO A 4 16.90 -5.06 48.34
C PRO A 4 16.91 -6.17 47.27
N GLN A 5 17.12 -7.43 47.70
CA GLN A 5 17.07 -8.57 46.75
C GLN A 5 15.65 -8.83 46.20
N LEU A 6 14.64 -8.65 47.06
CA LEU A 6 13.24 -8.77 46.64
C LEU A 6 12.84 -7.67 45.63
N VAL A 7 13.25 -6.43 45.91
CA VAL A 7 12.97 -5.28 45.01
C VAL A 7 13.65 -5.48 43.67
N ASN A 8 14.93 -5.88 43.65
CA ASN A 8 15.64 -6.12 42.38
C ASN A 8 15.01 -7.29 41.58
N LEU A 9 14.54 -8.34 42.26
CA LEU A 9 13.85 -9.46 41.62
C LEU A 9 12.51 -9.02 41.01
N LEU A 10 11.74 -8.19 41.72
CA LEU A 10 10.48 -7.65 41.23
C LEU A 10 10.68 -6.74 40.00
N ILE A 11 11.69 -5.85 40.08
CA ILE A 11 12.04 -4.97 38.96
C ILE A 11 12.47 -5.81 37.75
N GLY A 12 13.36 -6.79 37.94
CA GLY A 12 13.82 -7.66 36.87
C GLY A 12 12.68 -8.45 36.23
N LYS A 13 11.75 -8.95 37.05
CA LYS A 13 10.55 -9.64 36.55
C LYS A 13 9.66 -8.72 35.70
N SER A 14 9.38 -7.49 36.22
CA SER A 14 8.53 -6.54 35.48
C SER A 14 9.15 -6.12 34.14
N ILE A 15 10.47 -5.94 34.08
CA ILE A 15 11.18 -5.62 32.83
C ILE A 15 11.06 -6.79 31.85
N ALA A 16 11.29 -8.03 32.31
CA ALA A 16 11.20 -9.23 31.47
C ALA A 16 9.78 -9.42 30.91
N GLU A 17 8.75 -9.22 31.74
CA GLU A 17 7.35 -9.29 31.31
C GLU A 17 7.01 -8.22 30.28
N THR A 18 7.49 -7.00 30.46
CA THR A 18 7.27 -5.89 29.50
C THR A 18 7.91 -6.18 28.16
N ILE A 19 9.15 -6.70 28.16
CA ILE A 19 9.85 -7.10 26.94
C ILE A 19 9.11 -8.24 26.24
N LEU A 20 8.66 -9.25 26.98
CA LEU A 20 7.92 -10.38 26.42
C LEU A 20 6.61 -9.95 25.78
N VAL A 21 5.82 -9.12 26.47
CA VAL A 21 4.55 -8.59 25.94
C VAL A 21 4.81 -7.76 24.69
N GLY A 22 5.83 -6.90 24.70
CA GLY A 22 6.23 -6.11 23.54
C GLY A 22 6.63 -6.99 22.34
N ALA A 23 7.43 -8.03 22.57
CA ALA A 23 7.83 -8.97 21.54
C ALA A 23 6.63 -9.72 20.92
N ILE A 24 5.72 -10.20 21.79
CA ILE A 24 4.48 -10.87 21.34
C ILE A 24 3.63 -9.90 20.53
N ALA A 25 3.46 -8.65 20.97
CA ALA A 25 2.69 -7.65 20.22
C ALA A 25 3.27 -7.39 18.82
N VAL A 26 4.60 -7.29 18.70
CA VAL A 26 5.28 -7.16 17.41
C VAL A 26 5.06 -8.39 16.52
N ILE A 27 5.23 -9.60 17.09
CA ILE A 27 5.02 -10.84 16.34
C ILE A 27 3.57 -10.94 15.85
N VAL A 28 2.59 -10.65 16.71
CA VAL A 28 1.17 -10.66 16.34
C VAL A 28 0.89 -9.63 15.26
N TYR A 29 1.45 -8.41 15.39
CA TYR A 29 1.29 -7.38 14.38
C TYR A 29 1.84 -7.80 13.02
N LEU A 30 3.06 -8.34 12.96
CA LEU A 30 3.69 -8.80 11.72
C LEU A 30 2.95 -9.98 11.08
N ASN A 31 2.35 -10.87 11.89
CA ASN A 31 1.56 -12.00 11.36
C ASN A 31 0.13 -11.60 10.98
N ALA A 32 -0.48 -10.64 11.70
CA ALA A 32 -1.83 -10.20 11.40
C ALA A 32 -1.90 -9.23 10.20
N PHE A 33 -0.79 -8.52 9.93
CA PHE A 33 -0.71 -7.50 8.87
C PHE A 33 0.56 -7.65 8.02
N PRO A 34 0.86 -8.84 7.45
CA PRO A 34 1.97 -8.94 6.53
C PRO A 34 1.69 -8.03 5.32
N PRO A 35 2.70 -7.33 4.79
CA PRO A 35 2.57 -6.66 3.50
C PRO A 35 2.34 -7.75 2.45
N THR A 36 1.09 -7.87 2.00
CA THR A 36 0.69 -8.91 1.03
C THR A 36 0.73 -8.40 -0.39
N PHE A 37 0.68 -7.06 -0.56
CA PHE A 37 0.66 -6.46 -1.88
C PHE A 37 1.97 -5.74 -2.15
N TYR A 38 2.49 -5.97 -3.35
CA TYR A 38 3.56 -5.19 -3.93
C TYR A 38 3.01 -4.44 -5.12
N GLY A 39 3.50 -3.25 -5.35
CA GLY A 39 3.05 -2.46 -6.48
C GLY A 39 3.81 -1.14 -6.58
N TRP A 40 3.67 -0.54 -7.74
CA TRP A 40 4.26 0.74 -8.05
C TRP A 40 3.35 1.48 -9.03
N GLY A 41 3.38 2.80 -8.95
CA GLY A 41 2.60 3.66 -9.82
C GLY A 41 3.36 4.89 -10.26
N GLU A 42 2.91 5.47 -11.36
CA GLU A 42 3.45 6.72 -11.90
C GLU A 42 2.36 7.60 -12.48
N VAL A 43 2.70 8.88 -12.61
CA VAL A 43 1.91 9.86 -13.34
C VAL A 43 2.35 9.83 -14.80
N VAL A 44 1.43 9.45 -15.71
CA VAL A 44 1.60 9.56 -17.16
C VAL A 44 0.95 10.87 -17.60
N ALA A 45 1.75 11.93 -17.62
CA ALA A 45 1.25 13.30 -17.78
C ALA A 45 0.58 13.54 -19.14
N GLU A 46 1.11 12.96 -20.21
CA GLU A 46 0.61 13.10 -21.59
C GLU A 46 -0.79 12.49 -21.75
N GLU A 47 -1.06 11.40 -21.03
CA GLU A 47 -2.33 10.69 -21.06
C GLU A 47 -3.31 11.12 -19.98
N GLN A 48 -2.83 11.93 -19.02
CA GLN A 48 -3.57 12.34 -17.81
C GLN A 48 -4.05 11.12 -17.03
N THR A 49 -3.16 10.14 -16.88
CA THR A 49 -3.45 8.89 -16.18
C THR A 49 -2.49 8.65 -15.02
N ILE A 50 -2.97 7.88 -14.05
CA ILE A 50 -2.15 7.24 -13.03
C ILE A 50 -2.10 5.77 -13.37
N ALA A 51 -0.93 5.28 -13.76
CA ALA A 51 -0.74 3.90 -14.21
C ALA A 51 0.28 3.17 -13.33
N GLY A 52 0.21 1.85 -13.32
CA GLY A 52 1.14 1.05 -12.53
C GLY A 52 0.82 -0.44 -12.57
N TRP A 53 1.28 -1.12 -11.53
CA TRP A 53 1.03 -2.55 -11.35
C TRP A 53 0.84 -2.88 -9.87
N ALA A 54 0.11 -3.97 -9.59
CA ALA A 54 -0.13 -4.49 -8.26
C ALA A 54 -0.17 -6.01 -8.28
N VAL A 55 0.53 -6.65 -7.35
CA VAL A 55 0.59 -8.12 -7.20
C VAL A 55 0.30 -8.51 -5.75
N ASN A 56 -0.37 -9.64 -5.58
CA ASN A 56 -0.53 -10.29 -4.29
C ASN A 56 0.59 -11.33 -4.12
N SER A 57 1.50 -11.11 -3.17
CA SER A 57 2.61 -12.03 -2.92
C SER A 57 2.17 -13.36 -2.28
N ALA A 58 1.00 -13.39 -1.65
CA ALA A 58 0.47 -14.60 -1.02
C ALA A 58 -0.28 -15.50 -2.03
N ASP A 59 -0.83 -14.90 -3.09
CA ASP A 59 -1.50 -15.61 -4.18
C ASP A 59 -1.31 -14.83 -5.49
N SER A 60 -0.32 -15.24 -6.29
CA SER A 60 0.00 -14.61 -7.56
C SER A 60 -1.09 -14.80 -8.62
N SER A 61 -2.05 -15.70 -8.41
CA SER A 61 -3.18 -15.92 -9.30
C SER A 61 -4.35 -14.97 -9.05
N GLU A 62 -4.40 -14.33 -7.89
CA GLU A 62 -5.44 -13.39 -7.51
C GLU A 62 -5.20 -12.02 -8.14
N ARG A 63 -6.22 -11.49 -8.81
CA ARG A 63 -6.22 -10.10 -9.29
C ARG A 63 -6.38 -9.15 -8.13
N VAL A 64 -5.49 -8.16 -8.07
CA VAL A 64 -5.52 -7.16 -7.00
C VAL A 64 -6.51 -6.07 -7.36
N LYS A 65 -7.48 -5.83 -6.49
CA LYS A 65 -8.35 -4.66 -6.60
C LYS A 65 -7.60 -3.43 -6.10
N VAL A 66 -7.52 -2.40 -6.93
CA VAL A 66 -6.83 -1.15 -6.62
C VAL A 66 -7.79 0.03 -6.56
N GLN A 67 -7.51 0.96 -5.67
CA GLN A 67 -8.27 2.20 -5.48
C GLN A 67 -7.35 3.40 -5.59
N LEU A 68 -7.77 4.38 -6.38
CA LEU A 68 -7.09 5.66 -6.53
C LEU A 68 -7.76 6.72 -5.67
N TYR A 69 -6.98 7.37 -4.85
CA TYR A 69 -7.35 8.57 -4.10
C TYR A 69 -6.59 9.77 -4.66
N VAL A 70 -7.28 10.86 -4.87
CA VAL A 70 -6.69 12.15 -5.24
C VAL A 70 -7.08 13.17 -4.17
N ASP A 71 -6.09 13.84 -3.59
CA ASP A 71 -6.27 14.80 -2.50
C ASP A 71 -7.11 14.24 -1.34
N GLY A 72 -6.85 12.97 -1.02
CA GLY A 72 -7.53 12.24 0.05
C GLY A 72 -8.98 11.79 -0.25
N LYS A 73 -9.47 11.99 -1.47
CA LYS A 73 -10.81 11.56 -1.89
C LYS A 73 -10.71 10.36 -2.83
N LEU A 74 -11.55 9.34 -2.60
CA LEU A 74 -11.69 8.22 -3.52
C LEU A 74 -12.15 8.73 -4.89
N ASN A 75 -11.37 8.47 -5.91
CA ASN A 75 -11.65 8.88 -7.28
C ASN A 75 -12.15 7.72 -8.13
N ALA A 76 -11.46 6.58 -8.08
CA ALA A 76 -11.79 5.41 -8.88
C ALA A 76 -11.32 4.11 -8.21
N ALA A 77 -11.89 2.98 -8.66
CA ALA A 77 -11.45 1.64 -8.29
C ALA A 77 -11.52 0.73 -9.53
N MET A 78 -10.57 -0.19 -9.65
CA MET A 78 -10.52 -1.20 -10.73
C MET A 78 -9.74 -2.43 -10.27
N ASP A 79 -9.83 -3.51 -11.02
CA ASP A 79 -8.94 -4.64 -10.86
C ASP A 79 -7.65 -4.38 -11.65
N ALA A 80 -6.51 -4.84 -11.11
CA ALA A 80 -5.23 -4.80 -11.81
C ALA A 80 -5.22 -5.97 -12.82
N ASP A 81 -5.65 -5.70 -14.05
CA ASP A 81 -5.85 -6.67 -15.12
C ASP A 81 -5.31 -6.23 -16.47
N LEU A 82 -4.47 -5.21 -16.52
CA LEU A 82 -3.76 -4.82 -17.72
C LEU A 82 -2.48 -5.64 -17.90
N TRP A 83 -2.16 -5.94 -19.15
CA TRP A 83 -1.01 -6.76 -19.53
C TRP A 83 0.33 -6.03 -19.28
N ARG A 84 1.20 -6.63 -18.46
CA ARG A 84 2.48 -6.07 -18.01
C ARG A 84 3.58 -7.15 -17.99
N PRO A 85 4.07 -7.60 -19.14
CA PRO A 85 5.13 -8.60 -19.25
C PRO A 85 6.47 -8.12 -18.68
N ASP A 86 6.67 -6.81 -18.59
CA ASP A 86 7.83 -6.19 -17.97
C ASP A 86 7.91 -6.50 -16.47
N VAL A 87 6.79 -6.59 -15.78
CA VAL A 87 6.70 -6.94 -14.35
C VAL A 87 7.14 -8.39 -14.12
N VAL A 88 6.73 -9.29 -15.01
CA VAL A 88 7.17 -10.70 -14.99
C VAL A 88 8.66 -10.80 -15.31
N ALA A 89 9.13 -10.10 -16.33
CA ALA A 89 10.56 -10.08 -16.70
C ALA A 89 11.45 -9.54 -15.57
N ALA A 90 10.92 -8.62 -14.76
CA ALA A 90 11.60 -8.09 -13.58
C ALA A 90 11.51 -9.02 -12.35
N GLY A 91 10.78 -10.13 -12.42
CA GLY A 91 10.64 -11.12 -11.33
C GLY A 91 9.68 -10.73 -10.21
N TRP A 92 8.82 -9.72 -10.43
CA TRP A 92 7.85 -9.27 -9.43
C TRP A 92 6.54 -10.07 -9.44
N SER A 93 6.22 -10.74 -10.55
CA SER A 93 5.01 -11.54 -10.72
C SER A 93 5.27 -12.74 -11.60
N GLU A 94 4.48 -13.80 -11.41
CA GLU A 94 4.40 -14.94 -12.34
C GLU A 94 3.33 -14.72 -13.42
N GLN A 95 2.48 -13.72 -13.22
CA GLN A 95 1.37 -13.38 -14.12
C GLN A 95 1.60 -12.03 -14.80
N GLU A 96 1.20 -11.95 -16.07
CA GLU A 96 1.33 -10.75 -16.89
C GLU A 96 0.18 -9.74 -16.70
N TRP A 97 -0.96 -10.18 -16.18
CA TRP A 97 -2.17 -9.36 -16.02
C TRP A 97 -2.23 -8.77 -14.62
N VAL A 98 -1.35 -7.79 -14.37
CA VAL A 98 -1.15 -7.15 -13.05
C VAL A 98 -1.12 -5.63 -13.12
N GLY A 99 -1.36 -5.05 -14.30
CA GLY A 99 -1.32 -3.61 -14.51
C GLY A 99 -2.64 -2.93 -14.20
N TYR A 100 -2.57 -1.64 -13.91
CA TYR A 100 -3.72 -0.75 -13.80
C TYR A 100 -3.45 0.59 -14.48
N SER A 101 -4.51 1.27 -14.92
CA SER A 101 -4.44 2.63 -15.46
C SER A 101 -5.73 3.38 -15.17
N PHE A 102 -5.64 4.40 -14.33
CA PHE A 102 -6.74 5.28 -13.98
C PHE A 102 -6.70 6.54 -14.83
N LYS A 103 -7.66 6.71 -15.72
CA LYS A 103 -7.88 7.98 -16.38
C LYS A 103 -8.62 8.91 -15.44
N LEU A 104 -8.00 10.03 -15.10
CA LEU A 104 -8.62 10.99 -14.20
C LEU A 104 -9.54 11.94 -14.96
N PRO A 105 -10.68 12.33 -14.36
CA PRO A 105 -11.46 13.44 -14.85
C PRO A 105 -10.63 14.74 -14.75
N SER A 106 -11.04 15.78 -15.45
CA SER A 106 -10.39 17.10 -15.38
C SER A 106 -10.25 17.54 -13.91
N GLN A 107 -9.03 17.83 -13.52
CA GLN A 107 -8.70 18.36 -12.20
C GLN A 107 -8.54 19.90 -12.29
N PRO A 108 -8.85 20.65 -11.24
CA PRO A 108 -8.61 22.08 -11.21
C PRO A 108 -7.11 22.38 -11.30
N PRO A 109 -6.70 23.55 -11.83
CA PRO A 109 -5.31 23.96 -11.81
C PRO A 109 -4.74 23.98 -10.38
N GLY A 110 -3.53 23.44 -10.22
CA GLY A 110 -2.85 23.39 -8.93
C GLY A 110 -2.02 22.11 -8.74
N THR A 111 -1.50 21.95 -7.52
CA THR A 111 -0.75 20.76 -7.12
C THR A 111 -1.69 19.75 -6.51
N HIS A 112 -1.58 18.50 -6.96
CA HIS A 112 -2.39 17.37 -6.53
C HIS A 112 -1.50 16.24 -6.02
N GLU A 113 -2.04 15.46 -5.10
CA GLU A 113 -1.42 14.23 -4.61
C GLU A 113 -2.33 13.03 -4.89
N ALA A 114 -1.80 12.04 -5.60
CA ALA A 114 -2.49 10.79 -5.84
C ALA A 114 -1.86 9.66 -5.01
N ARG A 115 -2.71 8.79 -4.46
CA ARG A 115 -2.31 7.58 -3.74
C ARG A 115 -3.09 6.40 -4.27
N VAL A 116 -2.38 5.33 -4.59
CA VAL A 116 -3.00 4.08 -5.02
C VAL A 116 -2.91 3.06 -3.90
N TYR A 117 -4.03 2.44 -3.58
CA TYR A 117 -4.11 1.43 -2.54
C TYR A 117 -4.58 0.10 -3.13
N ALA A 118 -3.96 -0.99 -2.70
CA ALA A 118 -4.52 -2.31 -2.87
C ALA A 118 -5.58 -2.57 -1.80
N LEU A 119 -6.70 -3.14 -2.20
CA LEU A 119 -7.79 -3.51 -1.32
C LEU A 119 -7.65 -4.98 -0.92
N ARG A 120 -7.51 -5.23 0.37
CA ARG A 120 -7.57 -6.57 0.96
C ARG A 120 -8.94 -6.79 1.59
N GLU A 121 -9.64 -7.83 1.16
CA GLU A 121 -10.82 -8.33 1.84
C GLU A 121 -10.41 -9.32 2.93
N SER A 122 -11.04 -9.26 4.12
CA SER A 122 -10.93 -10.35 5.09
C SER A 122 -11.69 -11.58 4.58
N GLY A 123 -11.31 -12.77 5.03
CA GLY A 123 -11.91 -14.03 4.57
C GLY A 123 -13.43 -14.12 4.78
N ASP A 124 -14.00 -13.34 5.70
CA ASP A 124 -15.44 -13.22 5.93
C ASP A 124 -16.11 -12.08 5.12
N ARG A 125 -15.33 -11.34 4.31
CA ARG A 125 -15.75 -10.18 3.51
C ARG A 125 -16.41 -9.04 4.31
N THR A 126 -16.22 -9.03 5.64
CA THR A 126 -16.80 -8.01 6.52
C THR A 126 -15.86 -6.86 6.77
N ARG A 127 -14.59 -7.02 6.47
CA ARG A 127 -13.56 -6.01 6.71
C ARG A 127 -12.70 -5.81 5.47
N TYR A 128 -12.37 -4.56 5.22
CA TYR A 128 -11.47 -4.15 4.14
C TYR A 128 -10.28 -3.43 4.74
N THR A 129 -9.10 -3.74 4.27
CA THR A 129 -7.86 -3.04 4.62
C THR A 129 -7.26 -2.47 3.34
N LEU A 130 -6.83 -1.21 3.41
CA LEU A 130 -6.13 -0.54 2.31
C LEU A 130 -4.63 -0.58 2.58
N GLN A 131 -3.88 -1.09 1.64
CA GLN A 131 -2.42 -1.05 1.67
C GLN A 131 -1.93 -0.11 0.58
N LEU A 132 -1.16 0.93 0.95
CA LEU A 132 -0.56 1.86 -0.01
C LEU A 132 0.42 1.11 -0.92
N LEU A 133 0.33 1.35 -2.23
CA LEU A 133 1.22 0.82 -3.25
C LEU A 133 2.22 1.90 -3.67
N GLY A 134 3.50 1.67 -3.35
CA GLY A 134 4.56 2.64 -3.62
C GLY A 134 4.43 3.94 -2.82
N ASP A 135 5.07 4.98 -3.31
CA ASP A 135 5.03 6.31 -2.72
C ASP A 135 3.87 7.15 -3.25
N PRO A 136 3.40 8.16 -2.48
CA PRO A 136 2.45 9.13 -2.99
C PRO A 136 2.96 9.85 -4.25
N LEU A 137 2.11 9.94 -5.26
CA LEU A 137 2.43 10.54 -6.55
C LEU A 137 2.00 12.00 -6.55
N ARG A 138 2.90 12.92 -6.94
CA ARG A 138 2.59 14.35 -7.00
C ARG A 138 2.63 14.84 -8.43
N PHE A 139 1.65 15.66 -8.79
CA PHE A 139 1.56 16.29 -10.11
C PHE A 139 0.94 17.68 -10.03
N VAL A 140 1.26 18.49 -11.02
CA VAL A 140 0.65 19.82 -11.22
C VAL A 140 -0.25 19.77 -12.43
N VAL A 141 -1.43 20.33 -12.28
CA VAL A 141 -2.33 20.67 -13.38
C VAL A 141 -2.16 22.14 -13.70
N ASN A 142 -1.79 22.46 -14.93
CA ASN A 142 -1.63 23.81 -15.41
C ASN A 142 -3.00 24.44 -15.78
N GLU A 143 -3.05 25.74 -16.00
CA GLU A 143 -4.28 26.44 -16.40
C GLU A 143 -4.85 25.97 -17.73
N ASP A 144 -4.00 25.46 -18.62
CA ASP A 144 -4.38 24.85 -19.91
C ASP A 144 -4.86 23.40 -19.79
N GLY A 145 -4.90 22.85 -18.56
CA GLY A 145 -5.30 21.47 -18.29
C GLY A 145 -4.19 20.45 -18.50
N SER A 146 -3.00 20.85 -18.94
CA SER A 146 -1.86 19.92 -19.08
C SER A 146 -1.31 19.51 -17.72
N TRP A 147 -0.73 18.31 -17.65
CA TRP A 147 -0.17 17.76 -16.42
C TRP A 147 1.36 17.78 -16.44
N ARG A 148 1.94 17.93 -15.28
CA ARG A 148 3.37 17.80 -15.05
C ARG A 148 3.63 17.02 -13.76
N ARG A 149 4.41 15.95 -13.85
CA ARG A 149 4.89 15.22 -12.67
C ARG A 149 5.85 16.08 -11.85
N ILE A 150 5.74 15.97 -10.51
CA ILE A 150 6.71 16.53 -9.55
C ILE A 150 7.40 15.34 -8.86
N ASN A 151 8.71 15.39 -8.80
CA ASN A 151 9.50 14.42 -8.04
C ASN A 151 9.52 14.79 -6.55
#